data_6d6fec5a2970d94c72f9492b2d0e57ff
#
_entry.id   6d6fec5a2970d94c72f9492b2d0e57ff
#
_cell.length_a   1.000
_cell.length_b   1.000
_cell.length_c   1.000
_cell.angle_alpha   90.00
_cell.angle_beta   90.00
_cell.angle_gamma   90.00
#
_symmetry.space_group_name_H-M   'P 1'
#
loop_
_entity.id
_entity.type
_entity.pdbx_description
1 polymer ?
#
loop_
_entity_poly.entity_id
_entity_poly.type
_entity_poly.pdbx_seq_one_letter_code
_entity_poly.pdbx_strand_id
1 'polypeptide(L)'
;MTDPWIKRDGLWFDAPKLVSPPPFLVGHWTAGEGGSDRVHRVLVQRGLSVHFVGESSGSMVQMADLDRRCAHAGSRGNVGIGVEMVSAGLPPKPPKASTRSKVATTCHGRDMTALAFTPAQEAAFVALAEALASRFGWPRQVPDTDRVLTPGEISRWRGALEHLHLTARKIDAGMLLCGALVRAGWKPVSPR
;
A
#
# COMPACT_ATOMS: atom_id res chain seq x y z
N MET A 1 19.34 12.97 4.19
CA MET A 1 18.76 12.16 3.07
C MET A 1 17.54 12.91 2.57
N THR A 2 17.39 13.06 1.27
CA THR A 2 16.17 13.62 0.65
C THR A 2 15.08 12.56 0.63
N ASP A 3 13.83 12.98 0.83
CA ASP A 3 12.68 12.08 0.77
C ASP A 3 12.55 11.45 -0.63
N PRO A 4 12.25 10.14 -0.75
CA PRO A 4 12.12 9.45 -2.05
C PRO A 4 10.79 9.70 -2.75
N TRP A 5 10.09 10.77 -2.42
CA TRP A 5 8.80 11.15 -3.01
C TRP A 5 8.76 12.62 -3.40
N ILE A 6 7.80 12.94 -4.26
CA ILE A 6 7.54 14.30 -4.75
C ILE A 6 6.15 14.76 -4.32
N LYS A 7 5.96 16.08 -4.20
CA LYS A 7 4.65 16.71 -4.07
C LYS A 7 4.24 17.29 -5.42
N ARG A 8 2.93 17.22 -5.73
CA ARG A 8 2.36 17.86 -6.92
C ARG A 8 1.25 18.80 -6.50
N ASP A 9 1.23 19.99 -7.05
CA ASP A 9 0.19 20.99 -6.79
C ASP A 9 -1.18 20.45 -7.18
N GLY A 10 -2.20 20.76 -6.39
CA GLY A 10 -3.57 20.32 -6.61
C GLY A 10 -3.88 18.85 -6.27
N LEU A 11 -2.89 18.05 -5.89
CA LEU A 11 -3.07 16.65 -5.50
C LEU A 11 -2.88 16.46 -3.98
N TRP A 12 -3.71 17.15 -3.18
CA TRP A 12 -3.57 17.12 -1.73
C TRP A 12 -4.90 16.80 -1.03
N PHE A 13 -4.83 15.93 -0.02
CA PHE A 13 -5.96 15.63 0.85
C PHE A 13 -5.83 16.40 2.18
N ASP A 14 -6.84 17.18 2.51
CA ASP A 14 -6.98 17.75 3.84
C ASP A 14 -7.71 16.74 4.74
N ALA A 15 -6.96 15.94 5.46
CA ALA A 15 -7.45 14.92 6.37
C ALA A 15 -7.21 15.33 7.83
N PRO A 16 -8.01 14.83 8.80
CA PRO A 16 -7.80 15.11 10.22
C PRO A 16 -6.40 14.67 10.69
N LYS A 17 -5.86 15.31 11.72
CA LYS A 17 -4.61 14.89 12.33
C LYS A 17 -4.73 13.53 13.02
N LEU A 18 -3.67 12.74 12.97
CA LEU A 18 -3.50 11.57 13.82
C LEU A 18 -3.31 11.99 15.28
N VAL A 19 -3.85 11.21 16.19
CA VAL A 19 -3.67 11.41 17.65
C VAL A 19 -2.33 10.86 18.15
N SER A 20 -1.65 10.05 17.33
CA SER A 20 -0.34 9.44 17.62
C SER A 20 0.42 9.21 16.31
N PRO A 21 1.75 9.05 16.36
CA PRO A 21 2.53 8.69 15.18
C PRO A 21 1.99 7.42 14.51
N PRO A 22 1.97 7.35 13.16
CA PRO A 22 1.47 6.20 12.44
C PRO A 22 2.28 4.94 12.78
N PRO A 23 1.61 3.81 13.08
CA PRO A 23 2.31 2.60 13.54
C PRO A 23 2.86 1.73 12.40
N PHE A 24 2.35 1.87 11.17
CA PHE A 24 2.69 1.00 10.04
C PHE A 24 2.35 1.63 8.68
N LEU A 25 2.91 1.02 7.63
CA LEU A 25 2.56 1.27 6.22
C LEU A 25 1.51 0.26 5.76
N VAL A 26 0.50 0.72 5.01
CA VAL A 26 -0.52 -0.12 4.36
C VAL A 26 -0.40 -0.01 2.85
N GLY A 27 -0.06 -1.12 2.20
CA GLY A 27 -0.01 -1.21 0.75
C GLY A 27 -1.36 -1.56 0.13
N HIS A 28 -1.68 -0.89 -0.98
CA HIS A 28 -2.86 -1.11 -1.80
C HIS A 28 -2.49 -1.21 -3.28
N TRP A 29 -3.39 -1.71 -4.12
CA TRP A 29 -3.44 -1.40 -5.53
C TRP A 29 -4.69 -0.60 -5.87
N THR A 30 -4.60 0.28 -6.88
CA THR A 30 -5.71 1.19 -7.24
C THR A 30 -6.92 0.51 -7.87
N ALA A 31 -6.82 -0.78 -8.22
CA ALA A 31 -7.79 -1.52 -9.04
C ALA A 31 -8.11 -0.82 -10.39
N GLY A 32 -7.15 -0.08 -10.93
CA GLY A 32 -7.25 0.65 -12.18
C GLY A 32 -5.89 1.12 -12.66
N GLU A 33 -5.83 1.49 -13.92
CA GLU A 33 -4.65 2.10 -14.53
C GLU A 33 -4.85 3.62 -14.62
N GLY A 34 -3.74 4.36 -14.68
CA GLY A 34 -3.72 5.81 -14.80
C GLY A 34 -2.76 6.44 -13.79
N GLY A 35 -2.48 7.73 -13.94
CA GLY A 35 -1.57 8.45 -13.06
C GLY A 35 -2.21 8.91 -11.75
N SER A 36 -1.40 9.56 -10.93
CA SER A 36 -1.77 10.12 -9.63
C SER A 36 -2.97 11.06 -9.68
N ASP A 37 -3.11 11.87 -10.74
CA ASP A 37 -4.26 12.77 -10.96
C ASP A 37 -5.59 12.01 -11.04
N ARG A 38 -5.61 10.88 -11.77
CA ARG A 38 -6.80 10.05 -11.88
C ARG A 38 -7.12 9.39 -10.55
N VAL A 39 -6.11 8.85 -9.87
CA VAL A 39 -6.28 8.22 -8.55
C VAL A 39 -6.84 9.24 -7.57
N HIS A 40 -6.29 10.44 -7.51
CA HIS A 40 -6.77 11.53 -6.64
C HIS A 40 -8.25 11.83 -6.88
N ARG A 41 -8.65 12.08 -8.16
CA ARG A 41 -10.06 12.34 -8.50
C ARG A 41 -11.00 11.22 -8.07
N VAL A 42 -10.61 9.95 -8.30
CA VAL A 42 -11.44 8.80 -7.91
C VAL A 42 -11.56 8.70 -6.39
N LEU A 43 -10.50 8.93 -5.65
CA LEU A 43 -10.53 8.90 -4.18
C LEU A 43 -11.40 10.03 -3.63
N VAL A 44 -11.26 11.26 -4.14
CA VAL A 44 -12.11 12.40 -3.77
C VAL A 44 -13.59 12.09 -4.00
N GLN A 45 -13.96 11.60 -5.19
CA GLN A 45 -15.35 11.23 -5.52
C GLN A 45 -15.94 10.16 -4.58
N ARG A 46 -15.09 9.32 -4.00
CA ARG A 46 -15.48 8.25 -3.07
C ARG A 46 -15.38 8.65 -1.59
N GLY A 47 -15.01 9.88 -1.29
CA GLY A 47 -14.74 10.32 0.09
C GLY A 47 -13.56 9.59 0.74
N LEU A 48 -12.59 9.14 -0.06
CA LEU A 48 -11.38 8.45 0.38
C LEU A 48 -10.16 9.36 0.25
N SER A 49 -9.10 8.99 0.94
CA SER A 49 -7.82 9.68 0.89
C SER A 49 -6.67 8.71 1.20
N VAL A 50 -5.46 9.05 0.75
CA VAL A 50 -4.26 8.25 0.93
C VAL A 50 -3.04 9.17 1.06
N HIS A 51 -1.97 8.70 1.67
CA HIS A 51 -0.76 9.52 1.84
C HIS A 51 0.11 9.54 0.58
N PHE A 52 0.14 8.42 -0.16
CA PHE A 52 1.00 8.28 -1.33
C PHE A 52 0.30 7.56 -2.48
N VAL A 53 0.69 7.91 -3.70
CA VAL A 53 0.37 7.16 -4.92
C VAL A 53 1.68 6.83 -5.63
N GLY A 54 1.91 5.53 -5.90
CA GLY A 54 3.04 5.03 -6.69
C GLY A 54 2.63 4.79 -8.14
N GLU A 55 3.13 5.61 -9.06
CA GLU A 55 2.85 5.51 -10.50
C GLU A 55 3.62 4.37 -11.16
N SER A 56 3.17 3.92 -12.32
CA SER A 56 3.82 2.84 -13.09
C SER A 56 5.27 3.16 -13.49
N SER A 57 5.62 4.44 -13.57
CA SER A 57 6.99 4.93 -13.80
C SER A 57 7.93 4.73 -12.62
N GLY A 58 7.40 4.44 -11.42
CA GLY A 58 8.15 4.47 -10.15
C GLY A 58 8.12 5.83 -9.44
N SER A 59 7.46 6.85 -10.01
CA SER A 59 7.26 8.11 -9.27
C SER A 59 6.36 7.87 -8.06
N MET A 60 6.81 8.28 -6.88
CA MET A 60 6.03 8.24 -5.64
C MET A 60 5.53 9.66 -5.34
N VAL A 61 4.22 9.86 -5.40
CA VAL A 61 3.57 11.17 -5.19
C VAL A 61 2.95 11.23 -3.81
N GLN A 62 3.38 12.18 -2.98
CA GLN A 62 2.76 12.44 -1.68
C GLN A 62 1.48 13.26 -1.87
N MET A 63 0.39 12.85 -1.20
CA MET A 63 -0.93 13.45 -1.29
C MET A 63 -1.52 13.90 0.06
N ALA A 64 -0.85 13.61 1.16
CA ALA A 64 -1.20 14.11 2.50
C ALA A 64 0.04 14.17 3.39
N ASP A 65 0.01 15.00 4.42
CA ASP A 65 1.06 14.99 5.45
C ASP A 65 1.03 13.67 6.23
N LEU A 66 2.20 13.25 6.72
CA LEU A 66 2.36 11.96 7.41
C LEU A 66 1.68 11.92 8.79
N ASP A 67 1.30 13.07 9.33
CA ASP A 67 0.53 13.19 10.57
C ASP A 67 -1.00 13.23 10.34
N ARG A 68 -1.48 12.95 9.12
CA ARG A 68 -2.89 12.94 8.78
C ARG A 68 -3.49 11.55 8.84
N ARG A 69 -4.77 11.48 9.22
CA ARG A 69 -5.55 10.24 9.25
C ARG A 69 -6.32 10.08 7.95
N CYS A 70 -5.66 9.54 6.92
CA CYS A 70 -6.29 9.29 5.64
C CYS A 70 -7.32 8.14 5.70
N ALA A 71 -8.38 8.26 4.88
CA ALA A 71 -9.46 7.28 4.81
C ALA A 71 -9.20 6.26 3.68
N HIS A 72 -8.40 5.19 3.94
CA HIS A 72 -8.01 4.19 2.94
C HIS A 72 -8.27 2.73 3.34
N ALA A 73 -8.31 2.42 4.62
CA ALA A 73 -8.32 1.02 5.08
C ALA A 73 -9.21 0.78 6.32
N GLY A 74 -10.29 1.56 6.46
CA GLY A 74 -11.19 1.50 7.60
C GLY A 74 -10.55 1.97 8.91
N SER A 75 -11.31 1.92 10.00
CA SER A 75 -10.90 2.53 11.27
C SER A 75 -9.55 2.03 11.80
N ARG A 76 -9.23 0.75 11.60
CA ARG A 76 -7.98 0.13 12.07
C ARG A 76 -6.79 0.42 11.17
N GLY A 77 -7.01 0.52 9.86
CA GLY A 77 -5.94 0.80 8.89
C GLY A 77 -5.65 2.29 8.72
N ASN A 78 -6.67 3.14 8.92
CA ASN A 78 -6.56 4.59 8.74
C ASN A 78 -5.62 5.29 9.76
N VAL A 79 -5.11 4.57 10.75
CA VAL A 79 -4.07 5.07 11.67
C VAL A 79 -2.66 4.89 11.08
N GLY A 80 -2.52 4.09 10.05
CA GLY A 80 -1.27 3.88 9.31
C GLY A 80 -1.10 4.81 8.12
N ILE A 81 0.08 4.79 7.54
CA ILE A 81 0.36 5.47 6.27
C ILE A 81 -0.17 4.61 5.13
N GLY A 82 -1.08 5.13 4.30
CA GLY A 82 -1.60 4.43 3.13
C GLY A 82 -0.82 4.78 1.87
N VAL A 83 -0.55 3.78 1.02
CA VAL A 83 0.00 3.95 -0.32
C VAL A 83 -0.80 3.15 -1.35
N GLU A 84 -1.26 3.83 -2.40
CA GLU A 84 -1.94 3.25 -3.56
C GLU A 84 -0.95 3.07 -4.70
N MET A 85 -0.63 1.83 -5.06
CA MET A 85 0.21 1.51 -6.21
C MET A 85 -0.65 1.35 -7.46
N VAL A 86 -0.39 2.13 -8.49
CA VAL A 86 -1.19 2.13 -9.74
C VAL A 86 -1.10 0.76 -10.41
N SER A 87 -2.16 0.00 -10.36
CA SER A 87 -2.33 -1.30 -11.03
C SER A 87 -3.79 -1.70 -11.05
N ALA A 88 -4.24 -2.36 -12.12
CA ALA A 88 -5.56 -2.98 -12.15
C ALA A 88 -5.68 -4.13 -11.12
N GLY A 89 -4.55 -4.61 -10.60
CA GLY A 89 -4.49 -5.66 -9.57
C GLY A 89 -4.76 -7.04 -10.12
N LEU A 90 -5.92 -7.26 -10.72
CA LEU A 90 -6.32 -8.51 -11.33
C LEU A 90 -6.21 -8.46 -12.85
N PRO A 91 -5.90 -9.60 -13.52
CA PRO A 91 -5.96 -9.69 -14.97
C PRO A 91 -7.36 -9.31 -15.47
N PRO A 92 -7.46 -8.52 -16.56
CA PRO A 92 -8.74 -8.18 -17.14
C PRO A 92 -9.42 -9.43 -17.72
N LYS A 93 -10.76 -9.42 -17.72
CA LYS A 93 -11.54 -10.47 -18.39
C LYS A 93 -11.37 -10.36 -19.91
N PRO A 94 -11.32 -11.48 -20.65
CA PRO A 94 -11.32 -11.45 -22.10
C PRO A 94 -12.50 -10.63 -22.65
N PRO A 95 -12.35 -9.94 -23.81
CA PRO A 95 -11.18 -9.93 -24.69
C PRO A 95 -10.06 -8.94 -24.32
N LYS A 96 -10.19 -8.23 -23.21
CA LYS A 96 -9.18 -7.26 -22.77
C LYS A 96 -7.87 -7.95 -22.37
N ALA A 97 -6.75 -7.33 -22.70
CA ALA A 97 -5.42 -7.78 -22.33
C ALA A 97 -4.72 -6.73 -21.44
N SER A 98 -3.77 -7.18 -20.64
CA SER A 98 -2.85 -6.31 -19.91
C SER A 98 -1.44 -6.53 -20.44
N THR A 99 -0.65 -5.48 -20.49
CA THR A 99 0.79 -5.55 -20.79
C THR A 99 1.63 -5.97 -19.56
N ARG A 100 1.01 -6.00 -18.37
CA ARG A 100 1.69 -6.42 -17.14
C ARG A 100 1.78 -7.95 -17.07
N SER A 101 2.89 -8.46 -16.58
CA SER A 101 3.08 -9.88 -16.28
C SER A 101 2.06 -10.36 -15.23
N LYS A 102 1.64 -11.62 -15.39
CA LYS A 102 0.80 -12.30 -14.40
C LYS A 102 1.68 -13.00 -13.38
N VAL A 103 1.31 -12.90 -12.11
CA VAL A 103 2.01 -13.51 -10.97
C VAL A 103 1.02 -14.35 -10.18
N ALA A 104 1.40 -15.61 -9.91
CA ALA A 104 0.67 -16.44 -8.95
C ALA A 104 0.96 -15.94 -7.53
N THR A 105 -0.08 -15.84 -6.72
CA THR A 105 0.00 -15.43 -5.33
C THR A 105 -1.13 -16.06 -4.52
N THR A 106 -1.17 -15.80 -3.23
CA THR A 106 -2.26 -16.25 -2.35
C THR A 106 -2.93 -15.07 -1.66
N CYS A 107 -4.19 -15.25 -1.30
CA CYS A 107 -4.93 -14.31 -0.48
C CYS A 107 -5.99 -15.05 0.34
N HIS A 108 -5.93 -14.93 1.65
CA HIS A 108 -6.83 -15.62 2.58
C HIS A 108 -6.86 -17.14 2.37
N GLY A 109 -5.66 -17.74 2.15
CA GLY A 109 -5.50 -19.17 1.91
C GLY A 109 -6.00 -19.66 0.55
N ARG A 110 -6.24 -18.75 -0.41
CA ARG A 110 -6.71 -19.09 -1.76
C ARG A 110 -5.68 -18.67 -2.81
N ASP A 111 -5.41 -19.57 -3.74
CA ASP A 111 -4.60 -19.22 -4.90
C ASP A 111 -5.29 -18.18 -5.77
N MET A 112 -4.53 -17.21 -6.24
CA MET A 112 -5.00 -16.19 -7.16
C MET A 112 -3.91 -15.79 -8.16
N THR A 113 -4.32 -15.18 -9.24
CA THR A 113 -3.40 -14.54 -10.20
C THR A 113 -3.58 -13.04 -10.11
N ALA A 114 -2.49 -12.33 -9.88
CA ALA A 114 -2.45 -10.87 -9.87
C ALA A 114 -1.61 -10.33 -11.03
N LEU A 115 -1.71 -9.04 -11.30
CA LEU A 115 -0.82 -8.30 -12.21
C LEU A 115 0.38 -7.78 -11.42
N ALA A 116 1.58 -8.12 -11.86
CA ALA A 116 2.82 -7.65 -11.25
C ALA A 116 2.91 -6.12 -11.26
N PHE A 117 3.51 -5.56 -10.25
CA PHE A 117 4.00 -4.18 -10.30
C PHE A 117 5.21 -4.10 -11.24
N THR A 118 5.50 -2.91 -11.77
CA THR A 118 6.73 -2.72 -12.54
C THR A 118 7.94 -2.77 -11.60
N PRO A 119 9.13 -3.15 -12.08
CA PRO A 119 10.35 -3.08 -11.26
C PRO A 119 10.57 -1.69 -10.64
N ALA A 120 10.25 -0.63 -11.39
CA ALA A 120 10.34 0.74 -10.90
C ALA A 120 9.36 1.03 -9.76
N GLN A 121 8.13 0.49 -9.84
CA GLN A 121 7.15 0.60 -8.75
C GLN A 121 7.62 -0.14 -7.49
N GLU A 122 8.11 -1.37 -7.64
CA GLU A 122 8.62 -2.14 -6.50
C GLU A 122 9.80 -1.42 -5.82
N ALA A 123 10.75 -0.91 -6.62
CA ALA A 123 11.88 -0.13 -6.08
C ALA A 123 11.42 1.13 -5.34
N ALA A 124 10.46 1.87 -5.90
CA ALA A 124 9.91 3.07 -5.27
C ALA A 124 9.14 2.75 -3.97
N PHE A 125 8.38 1.65 -3.95
CA PHE A 125 7.68 1.20 -2.74
C PHE A 125 8.68 0.80 -1.64
N VAL A 126 9.72 0.06 -1.98
CA VAL A 126 10.79 -0.31 -1.04
C VAL A 126 11.46 0.95 -0.48
N ALA A 127 11.84 1.90 -1.34
CA ALA A 127 12.46 3.15 -0.90
C ALA A 127 11.55 3.96 0.04
N LEU A 128 10.24 4.03 -0.27
CA LEU A 128 9.24 4.65 0.62
C LEU A 128 9.18 3.94 1.98
N ALA A 129 9.07 2.62 1.99
CA ALA A 129 8.97 1.82 3.21
C ALA A 129 10.23 1.98 4.09
N GLU A 130 11.43 1.99 3.49
CA GLU A 130 12.70 2.23 4.17
C GLU A 130 12.75 3.62 4.83
N ALA A 131 12.36 4.65 4.08
CA ALA A 131 12.35 6.03 4.59
C ALA A 131 11.36 6.19 5.75
N LEU A 132 10.16 5.61 5.65
CA LEU A 132 9.15 5.66 6.71
C LEU A 132 9.57 4.83 7.92
N ALA A 133 10.12 3.63 7.73
CA ALA A 133 10.64 2.80 8.82
C ALA A 133 11.74 3.53 9.58
N SER A 134 12.67 4.17 8.88
CA SER A 134 13.71 5.00 9.49
C SER A 134 13.14 6.19 10.26
N ARG A 135 12.15 6.89 9.66
CA ARG A 135 11.54 8.09 10.24
C ARG A 135 10.74 7.81 11.51
N PHE A 136 10.00 6.69 11.54
CA PHE A 136 9.11 6.34 12.66
C PHE A 136 9.69 5.26 13.59
N GLY A 137 10.90 4.77 13.34
CA GLY A 137 11.53 3.72 14.13
C GLY A 137 10.83 2.36 13.99
N TRP A 138 10.19 2.08 12.85
CA TRP A 138 9.54 0.78 12.65
C TRP A 138 10.57 -0.32 12.38
N PRO A 139 10.34 -1.53 12.92
CA PRO A 139 11.10 -2.69 12.50
C PRO A 139 10.83 -2.99 11.01
N ARG A 140 11.87 -3.42 10.29
CA ARG A 140 11.76 -3.87 8.89
C ARG A 140 11.14 -5.25 8.84
N GLN A 141 9.82 -5.30 8.98
CA GLN A 141 9.06 -6.55 9.02
C GLN A 141 7.73 -6.44 8.29
N VAL A 142 7.28 -7.60 7.79
CA VAL A 142 5.98 -7.83 7.15
C VAL A 142 5.32 -9.06 7.78
N PRO A 143 3.97 -9.22 7.73
CA PRO A 143 3.33 -10.45 8.15
C PRO A 143 3.78 -11.64 7.28
N ASP A 144 4.07 -12.80 7.90
CA ASP A 144 4.38 -14.06 7.22
C ASP A 144 3.12 -14.85 6.83
N THR A 145 2.00 -14.19 6.72
CA THR A 145 0.68 -14.78 6.46
C THR A 145 -0.12 -13.91 5.51
N ASP A 146 -1.01 -14.52 4.76
CA ASP A 146 -1.98 -13.85 3.88
C ASP A 146 -3.39 -13.74 4.49
N ARG A 147 -3.56 -14.08 5.79
CA ARG A 147 -4.83 -13.98 6.50
C ARG A 147 -5.12 -12.57 7.03
N VAL A 148 -6.36 -12.33 7.38
CA VAL A 148 -6.73 -11.15 8.18
C VAL A 148 -6.13 -11.26 9.57
N LEU A 149 -5.51 -10.18 10.03
CA LEU A 149 -4.98 -10.07 11.38
C LEU A 149 -6.12 -9.75 12.37
N THR A 150 -6.01 -10.28 13.57
CA THR A 150 -6.93 -9.94 14.66
C THR A 150 -6.76 -8.47 15.08
N PRO A 151 -7.76 -7.86 15.72
CA PRO A 151 -7.63 -6.50 16.25
C PRO A 151 -6.43 -6.31 17.18
N GLY A 152 -6.12 -7.32 17.99
CA GLY A 152 -4.97 -7.32 18.90
C GLY A 152 -3.64 -7.34 18.16
N GLU A 153 -3.51 -8.16 17.13
CA GLU A 153 -2.32 -8.20 16.26
C GLU A 153 -2.11 -6.87 15.54
N ILE A 154 -3.17 -6.27 14.96
CA ILE A 154 -3.09 -4.98 14.27
C ILE A 154 -2.64 -3.87 15.24
N SER A 155 -3.17 -3.84 16.46
CA SER A 155 -2.85 -2.79 17.44
C SER A 155 -1.37 -2.81 17.86
N ARG A 156 -0.76 -4.01 17.92
CA ARG A 156 0.65 -4.21 18.25
C ARG A 156 1.58 -4.14 17.03
N TRP A 157 1.02 -4.25 15.82
CA TRP A 157 1.84 -4.30 14.61
C TRP A 157 2.64 -3.01 14.40
N ARG A 158 3.88 -3.18 13.97
CA ARG A 158 4.77 -2.12 13.50
C ARG A 158 5.50 -2.64 12.26
N GLY A 159 5.70 -1.80 11.23
CA GLY A 159 6.34 -2.20 9.97
C GLY A 159 5.42 -1.98 8.78
N ALA A 160 5.39 -2.91 7.80
CA ALA A 160 4.49 -2.82 6.66
C ALA A 160 3.50 -3.98 6.64
N LEU A 161 2.33 -3.75 6.05
CA LEU A 161 1.30 -4.75 5.77
C LEU A 161 0.51 -4.33 4.52
N GLU A 162 -0.40 -5.18 4.07
CA GLU A 162 -1.30 -4.91 2.95
C GLU A 162 -2.75 -4.86 3.41
N HIS A 163 -3.63 -4.29 2.58
CA HIS A 163 -5.05 -4.13 2.93
C HIS A 163 -5.74 -5.47 3.23
N LEU A 164 -5.33 -6.55 2.56
CA LEU A 164 -5.85 -7.90 2.83
C LEU A 164 -5.67 -8.34 4.30
N HIS A 165 -4.63 -7.86 4.99
CA HIS A 165 -4.41 -8.15 6.41
C HIS A 165 -5.41 -7.46 7.36
N LEU A 166 -6.13 -6.45 6.88
CA LEU A 166 -7.04 -5.64 7.69
C LEU A 166 -8.50 -6.06 7.59
N THR A 167 -8.89 -6.74 6.50
CA THR A 167 -10.28 -7.18 6.29
C THR A 167 -10.38 -8.27 5.21
N ALA A 168 -11.22 -9.29 5.45
CA ALA A 168 -11.51 -10.35 4.50
C ALA A 168 -12.26 -9.88 3.22
N ARG A 169 -12.73 -8.62 3.20
CA ARG A 169 -13.39 -8.03 2.02
C ARG A 169 -12.41 -7.50 0.98
N LYS A 170 -11.12 -7.56 1.27
CA LYS A 170 -10.06 -6.98 0.44
C LYS A 170 -8.98 -8.00 0.14
N ILE A 171 -8.48 -7.94 -1.08
CA ILE A 171 -7.44 -8.82 -1.61
C ILE A 171 -6.19 -8.05 -2.03
N ASP A 172 -6.22 -6.73 -1.94
CA ASP A 172 -5.11 -5.85 -2.31
C ASP A 172 -4.07 -5.73 -1.16
N ALA A 173 -2.82 -5.72 -1.42
CA ALA A 173 -2.17 -5.84 -2.74
C ALA A 173 -1.72 -7.28 -3.10
N GLY A 174 -2.39 -8.32 -2.57
CA GLY A 174 -2.15 -9.71 -3.00
C GLY A 174 -0.79 -10.26 -2.57
N MET A 175 -0.24 -9.88 -1.44
CA MET A 175 1.11 -10.20 -0.93
C MET A 175 2.26 -9.72 -1.83
N LEU A 176 1.98 -8.95 -2.90
CA LEU A 176 3.02 -8.52 -3.85
C LEU A 176 3.97 -7.48 -3.26
N LEU A 177 3.44 -6.54 -2.47
CA LEU A 177 4.23 -5.48 -1.85
C LEU A 177 5.00 -6.01 -0.64
N CYS A 178 4.40 -6.87 0.19
CA CYS A 178 5.12 -7.60 1.23
C CYS A 178 6.24 -8.45 0.63
N GLY A 179 5.98 -9.16 -0.49
CA GLY A 179 6.98 -9.91 -1.23
C GLY A 179 8.13 -9.06 -1.75
N ALA A 180 7.86 -7.84 -2.25
CA ALA A 180 8.90 -6.90 -2.67
C ALA A 180 9.80 -6.49 -1.50
N LEU A 181 9.22 -6.21 -0.32
CA LEU A 181 9.97 -5.89 0.89
C LEU A 181 10.82 -7.05 1.37
N VAL A 182 10.30 -8.29 1.34
CA VAL A 182 11.08 -9.49 1.70
C VAL A 182 12.29 -9.67 0.78
N ARG A 183 12.12 -9.48 -0.53
CA ARG A 183 13.24 -9.49 -1.49
C ARG A 183 14.28 -8.39 -1.21
N ALA A 184 13.85 -7.28 -0.60
CA ALA A 184 14.72 -6.18 -0.16
C ALA A 184 15.30 -6.37 1.26
N GLY A 185 15.12 -7.54 1.88
CA GLY A 185 15.71 -7.89 3.17
C GLY A 185 14.83 -7.62 4.40
N TRP A 186 13.56 -7.27 4.22
CA TRP A 186 12.60 -7.20 5.33
C TRP A 186 12.26 -8.60 5.82
N LYS A 187 12.00 -8.74 7.11
CA LYS A 187 11.75 -10.03 7.74
C LYS A 187 10.26 -10.38 7.72
N PRO A 188 9.86 -11.56 7.19
CA PRO A 188 8.54 -12.09 7.46
C PRO A 188 8.45 -12.50 8.93
N VAL A 189 7.39 -12.08 9.63
CA VAL A 189 7.21 -12.29 11.08
C VAL A 189 5.78 -12.70 11.38
N SER A 190 5.63 -13.71 12.22
CA SER A 190 4.31 -14.15 12.69
C SER A 190 3.68 -13.09 13.60
N PRO A 191 2.50 -12.53 13.23
CA PRO A 191 1.78 -11.58 14.07
C PRO A 191 1.35 -12.21 15.41
N ARG A 192 1.50 -11.46 16.51
CA ARG A 192 1.21 -11.91 17.88
C ARG A 192 0.29 -10.96 18.61
#